data_20b5d0cb09b936ace6351457b3864f4a
#
_entry.id   20b5d0cb09b936ace6351457b3864f4a
#
_cell.length_a   1.000
_cell.length_b   1.000
_cell.length_c   1.000
_cell.angle_alpha   90.00
_cell.angle_beta   90.00
_cell.angle_gamma   90.00
#
_symmetry.space_group_name_H-M   'P 1'
#
loop_
_entity.id
_entity.type
_entity.pdbx_description
1 polymer ?
#
loop_
_entity_poly.entity_id
_entity_poly.type
_entity_poly.pdbx_seq_one_letter_code
_entity_poly.pdbx_strand_id
1 'polypeptide(L)'
;MADIPNLVESIGRLSLLEASELVKALEEKFGVSAAAAAAPVVEEKDTFDVILMAAGANKINVIKVVRELTGLGLKEAKDLVDGAPKPVKEGVSKDDAEKMKKQLADAGASVELK
;
A
#
# COMPACT_ATOMS: atom_id res chain seq x y z
N MET A 1 9.08 -25.31 29.86
CA MET A 1 9.42 -23.95 29.45
C MET A 1 10.82 -23.92 28.88
N ALA A 2 11.02 -23.30 27.74
CA ALA A 2 12.35 -23.17 27.17
C ALA A 2 13.19 -22.20 28.00
N ASP A 3 14.42 -22.59 28.24
CA ASP A 3 15.39 -21.73 28.95
C ASP A 3 15.96 -20.71 27.94
N ILE A 4 15.30 -19.56 27.84
CA ILE A 4 15.63 -18.53 26.87
C ILE A 4 17.07 -18.01 27.04
N PRO A 5 17.58 -17.73 28.26
CA PRO A 5 18.96 -17.32 28.40
C PRO A 5 19.98 -18.32 27.86
N ASN A 6 19.73 -19.60 28.05
CA ASN A 6 20.60 -20.66 27.57
C ASN A 6 20.52 -20.80 26.06
N LEU A 7 19.34 -20.63 25.48
CA LEU A 7 19.15 -20.58 24.03
C LEU A 7 19.89 -19.41 23.38
N VAL A 8 19.78 -18.23 23.97
CA VAL A 8 20.50 -17.03 23.50
C VAL A 8 22.00 -17.25 23.51
N GLU A 9 22.54 -17.83 24.57
CA GLU A 9 23.97 -18.16 24.67
C GLU A 9 24.38 -19.18 23.61
N SER A 10 23.59 -20.22 23.40
CA SER A 10 23.83 -21.24 22.39
C SER A 10 23.80 -20.64 20.98
N ILE A 11 22.86 -19.79 20.68
CA ILE A 11 22.75 -19.08 19.41
C ILE A 11 23.94 -18.14 19.20
N GLY A 12 24.40 -17.47 20.24
CA GLY A 12 25.54 -16.56 20.18
C GLY A 12 26.88 -17.26 19.86
N ARG A 13 26.96 -18.57 20.11
CA ARG A 13 28.13 -19.40 19.76
C ARG A 13 28.11 -19.94 18.35
N LEU A 14 27.00 -19.81 17.64
CA LEU A 14 26.88 -20.31 16.28
C LEU A 14 27.68 -19.43 15.32
N SER A 15 28.24 -20.08 14.29
CA SER A 15 28.81 -19.36 13.17
C SER A 15 27.69 -18.72 12.34
N LEU A 16 28.05 -17.80 11.45
CA LEU A 16 27.08 -17.13 10.58
C LEU A 16 26.28 -18.13 9.72
N LEU A 17 26.93 -19.18 9.24
CA LEU A 17 26.27 -20.25 8.47
C LEU A 17 25.30 -21.05 9.33
N GLU A 18 25.71 -21.44 10.50
CA GLU A 18 24.85 -22.18 11.43
C GLU A 18 23.66 -21.35 11.88
N ALA A 19 23.86 -20.06 12.14
CA ALA A 19 22.78 -19.15 12.46
C ALA A 19 21.76 -19.02 11.29
N SER A 20 22.26 -18.98 10.07
CA SER A 20 21.41 -18.97 8.87
C SER A 20 20.59 -20.25 8.72
N GLU A 21 21.20 -21.40 8.96
CA GLU A 21 20.51 -22.70 8.96
C GLU A 21 19.44 -22.77 10.05
N LEU A 22 19.75 -22.24 11.23
CA LEU A 22 18.80 -22.17 12.34
C LEU A 22 17.59 -21.30 11.98
N VAL A 23 17.80 -20.17 11.36
CA VAL A 23 16.73 -19.28 10.89
C VAL A 23 15.85 -20.01 9.88
N LYS A 24 16.40 -20.71 8.92
CA LYS A 24 15.66 -21.52 7.95
C LYS A 24 14.83 -22.61 8.61
N ALA A 25 15.42 -23.32 9.55
CA ALA A 25 14.72 -24.35 10.30
C ALA A 25 13.56 -23.81 11.11
N LEU A 26 13.72 -22.64 11.71
CA LEU A 26 12.66 -21.96 12.45
C LEU A 26 11.55 -21.45 11.51
N GLU A 27 11.91 -20.94 10.35
CA GLU A 27 10.95 -20.54 9.33
C GLU A 27 10.06 -21.69 8.87
N GLU A 28 10.68 -22.84 8.58
CA GLU A 28 9.94 -24.04 8.21
C GLU A 28 9.03 -24.54 9.33
N LYS A 29 9.53 -24.54 10.56
CA LYS A 29 8.78 -25.01 11.72
C LYS A 29 7.56 -24.15 12.03
N PHE A 30 7.69 -22.83 11.92
CA PHE A 30 6.62 -21.89 12.24
C PHE A 30 5.83 -21.42 11.02
N GLY A 31 6.25 -21.79 9.81
CA GLY A 31 5.59 -21.38 8.58
C GLY A 31 5.66 -19.88 8.31
N VAL A 32 6.69 -19.22 8.84
CA VAL A 32 6.91 -17.77 8.68
C VAL A 32 8.23 -17.50 7.99
N SER A 33 8.33 -16.39 7.28
CA SER A 33 9.57 -15.95 6.66
C SER A 33 10.21 -14.84 7.50
N ALA A 34 11.48 -15.00 7.88
CA ALA A 34 12.21 -13.96 8.59
C ALA A 34 12.37 -12.69 7.74
N ALA A 35 12.47 -12.85 6.43
CA ALA A 35 12.48 -11.72 5.49
C ALA A 35 11.17 -10.93 5.54
N ALA A 36 10.02 -11.60 5.61
CA ALA A 36 8.73 -10.94 5.78
C ALA A 36 8.58 -10.28 7.15
N ALA A 37 9.12 -10.89 8.20
CA ALA A 37 9.10 -10.33 9.54
C ALA A 37 10.08 -9.16 9.70
N ALA A 38 11.22 -9.21 8.99
CA ALA A 38 12.24 -8.15 8.99
C ALA A 38 11.85 -6.97 8.10
N ALA A 39 10.88 -7.16 7.23
CA ALA A 39 10.38 -6.15 6.34
C ALA A 39 8.95 -5.71 6.74
N PRO A 40 8.70 -5.25 7.97
CA PRO A 40 7.40 -4.70 8.34
C PRO A 40 7.09 -3.46 7.53
N VAL A 41 8.09 -2.89 6.96
CA VAL A 41 8.04 -1.73 6.10
C VAL A 41 7.56 -2.08 4.71
N VAL A 42 7.80 -3.27 4.29
CA VAL A 42 7.11 -3.85 3.18
C VAL A 42 5.65 -4.11 3.57
N GLU A 43 5.25 -3.58 4.58
CA GLU A 43 3.95 -2.99 4.56
C GLU A 43 3.89 -2.20 3.28
N GLU A 44 4.29 -2.86 2.29
CA GLU A 44 3.71 -2.74 1.01
C GLU A 44 2.31 -2.43 1.36
N LYS A 45 2.09 -1.18 1.44
CA LYS A 45 0.77 -0.67 1.56
C LYS A 45 0.06 -1.33 0.41
N ASP A 46 -0.57 -2.46 0.68
CA ASP A 46 -1.50 -3.05 -0.25
C ASP A 46 -2.63 -2.05 -0.52
N THR A 47 -2.57 -0.92 0.18
CA THR A 47 -3.50 0.17 0.09
C THR A 47 -2.77 1.45 -0.29
N PHE A 48 -3.28 2.10 -1.31
CA PHE A 48 -2.79 3.37 -1.81
C PHE A 48 -3.88 4.43 -1.71
N ASP A 49 -3.44 5.66 -1.55
CA ASP A 49 -4.34 6.80 -1.58
C ASP A 49 -4.31 7.41 -2.97
N VAL A 50 -5.46 7.54 -3.58
CA VAL A 50 -5.61 8.17 -4.90
C VAL A 50 -5.83 9.66 -4.70
N ILE A 51 -4.85 10.46 -5.08
CA ILE A 51 -4.89 11.91 -4.92
C ILE A 51 -5.04 12.58 -6.27
N LEU A 52 -6.11 13.34 -6.41
CA LEU A 52 -6.33 14.16 -7.60
C LEU A 52 -5.48 15.43 -7.50
N MET A 53 -4.51 15.55 -8.38
CA MET A 53 -3.62 16.72 -8.43
C MET A 53 -4.21 17.87 -9.22
N ALA A 54 -4.84 17.56 -10.35
CA ALA A 54 -5.49 18.54 -11.20
C ALA A 54 -6.53 17.87 -12.11
N ALA A 55 -7.58 18.57 -12.40
CA ALA A 55 -8.64 18.07 -13.28
C ALA A 55 -8.42 18.39 -14.78
N GLY A 56 -7.43 19.20 -15.10
CA GLY A 56 -7.16 19.63 -16.47
C GLY A 56 -8.34 20.40 -17.10
N ALA A 57 -8.45 20.31 -18.42
CA ALA A 57 -9.49 20.98 -19.19
C ALA A 57 -10.86 20.28 -19.13
N ASN A 58 -10.88 18.99 -18.80
CA ASN A 58 -12.09 18.16 -18.83
C ASN A 58 -12.69 17.91 -17.43
N LYS A 59 -12.89 18.95 -16.66
CA LYS A 59 -13.44 18.86 -15.30
C LYS A 59 -14.73 18.05 -15.21
N ILE A 60 -15.62 18.21 -16.17
CA ILE A 60 -16.92 17.51 -16.21
C ILE A 60 -16.73 15.99 -16.29
N ASN A 61 -15.85 15.53 -17.17
CA ASN A 61 -15.53 14.10 -17.29
C ASN A 61 -14.87 13.56 -16.03
N VAL A 62 -13.96 14.32 -15.45
CA VAL A 62 -13.29 13.97 -14.18
C VAL A 62 -14.31 13.86 -13.06
N ILE A 63 -15.24 14.78 -12.95
CA ILE A 63 -16.32 14.74 -11.96
C ILE A 63 -17.17 13.47 -12.12
N LYS A 64 -17.52 13.10 -13.35
CA LYS A 64 -18.27 11.87 -13.61
C LYS A 64 -17.51 10.63 -13.15
N VAL A 65 -16.24 10.52 -13.52
CA VAL A 65 -15.38 9.39 -13.12
C VAL A 65 -15.20 9.34 -11.61
N VAL A 66 -14.97 10.47 -10.97
CA VAL A 66 -14.87 10.54 -9.51
C VAL A 66 -16.16 10.03 -8.85
N ARG A 67 -17.31 10.42 -9.35
CA ARG A 67 -18.60 9.95 -8.85
C ARG A 67 -18.77 8.44 -9.00
N GLU A 68 -18.40 7.90 -10.13
CA GLU A 68 -18.48 6.45 -10.40
C GLU A 68 -17.57 5.65 -9.46
N LEU A 69 -16.37 6.16 -9.23
CA LEU A 69 -15.36 5.49 -8.41
C LEU A 69 -15.60 5.60 -6.90
N THR A 70 -16.14 6.72 -6.47
CA THR A 70 -16.30 7.02 -5.03
C THR A 70 -17.74 6.92 -4.55
N GLY A 71 -18.71 7.00 -5.45
CA GLY A 71 -20.12 7.06 -5.10
C GLY A 71 -20.54 8.36 -4.44
N LEU A 72 -19.72 9.41 -4.56
CA LEU A 72 -20.02 10.73 -3.98
C LEU A 72 -21.11 11.47 -4.77
N GLY A 73 -21.75 12.43 -4.11
CA GLY A 73 -22.70 13.32 -4.76
C GLY A 73 -22.02 14.27 -5.73
N LEU A 74 -22.82 14.87 -6.62
CA LEU A 74 -22.31 15.79 -7.64
C LEU A 74 -21.56 16.99 -7.02
N LYS A 75 -22.08 17.54 -5.95
CA LYS A 75 -21.43 18.65 -5.24
C LYS A 75 -20.09 18.25 -4.64
N GLU A 76 -20.03 17.09 -3.99
CA GLU A 76 -18.82 16.58 -3.35
C GLU A 76 -17.75 16.26 -4.38
N ALA A 77 -18.13 15.60 -5.48
CA ALA A 77 -17.22 15.31 -6.57
C ALA A 77 -16.68 16.59 -7.21
N LYS A 78 -17.54 17.59 -7.41
CA LYS A 78 -17.16 18.90 -7.91
C LYS A 78 -16.20 19.62 -6.97
N ASP A 79 -16.47 19.60 -5.68
CA ASP A 79 -15.63 20.21 -4.67
C ASP A 79 -14.24 19.55 -4.61
N LEU A 80 -14.17 18.23 -4.79
CA LEU A 80 -12.91 17.51 -4.89
C LEU A 80 -12.11 17.95 -6.12
N VAL A 81 -12.77 18.06 -7.26
CA VAL A 81 -12.13 18.42 -8.52
C VAL A 81 -11.69 19.89 -8.52
N ASP A 82 -12.54 20.78 -8.04
CA ASP A 82 -12.23 22.23 -7.98
C ASP A 82 -11.22 22.57 -6.88
N GLY A 83 -11.20 21.78 -5.81
CA GLY A 83 -10.30 21.96 -4.68
C GLY A 83 -8.99 21.18 -4.77
N ALA A 84 -8.64 20.63 -5.93
CA ALA A 84 -7.38 19.89 -6.12
C ALA A 84 -6.14 20.70 -5.69
N PRO A 85 -5.11 20.10 -5.09
CA PRO A 85 -4.99 18.67 -4.82
C PRO A 85 -5.81 18.18 -3.63
N LYS A 86 -6.60 17.13 -3.84
CA LYS A 86 -7.37 16.48 -2.77
C LYS A 86 -7.43 14.96 -2.98
N PRO A 87 -7.45 14.17 -1.89
CA PRO A 87 -7.61 12.74 -2.03
C PRO A 87 -9.01 12.41 -2.55
N VAL A 88 -9.06 11.61 -3.60
CA VAL A 88 -10.32 11.10 -4.17
C VAL A 88 -10.78 9.91 -3.36
N LYS A 89 -9.89 9.00 -3.08
CA LYS A 89 -10.14 7.81 -2.28
C LYS A 89 -8.87 7.36 -1.57
N GLU A 90 -9.04 6.93 -0.36
CA GLU A 90 -7.95 6.42 0.48
C GLU A 90 -8.15 4.94 0.77
N GLY A 91 -7.06 4.23 1.05
CA GLY A 91 -7.13 2.83 1.45
C GLY A 91 -7.64 1.91 0.35
N VAL A 92 -7.28 2.14 -0.91
CA VAL A 92 -7.62 1.28 -2.03
C VAL A 92 -6.47 0.32 -2.34
N SER A 93 -6.80 -0.87 -2.84
CA SER A 93 -5.78 -1.83 -3.28
C SER A 93 -4.96 -1.25 -4.44
N LYS A 94 -3.75 -1.78 -4.63
CA LYS A 94 -2.89 -1.35 -5.73
C LYS A 94 -3.59 -1.45 -7.09
N ASP A 95 -4.25 -2.56 -7.36
CA ASP A 95 -4.97 -2.78 -8.62
C ASP A 95 -6.09 -1.76 -8.83
N ASP A 96 -6.87 -1.50 -7.79
CA ASP A 96 -7.95 -0.51 -7.86
C ASP A 96 -7.41 0.91 -7.98
N ALA A 97 -6.33 1.23 -7.27
CA ALA A 97 -5.66 2.52 -7.37
C ALA A 97 -5.14 2.79 -8.79
N GLU A 98 -4.53 1.79 -9.42
CA GLU A 98 -4.06 1.90 -10.81
C GLU A 98 -5.21 2.05 -11.79
N LYS A 99 -6.31 1.33 -11.61
CA LYS A 99 -7.52 1.47 -12.41
C LYS A 99 -8.10 2.87 -12.30
N MET A 100 -8.25 3.37 -11.08
CA MET A 100 -8.72 4.73 -10.83
C MET A 100 -7.84 5.77 -11.47
N LYS A 101 -6.52 5.60 -11.33
CA LYS A 101 -5.54 6.49 -11.95
C LYS A 101 -5.71 6.53 -13.47
N LYS A 102 -5.84 5.36 -14.10
CA LYS A 102 -6.07 5.28 -15.56
C LYS A 102 -7.35 5.96 -15.98
N GLN A 103 -8.46 5.68 -15.31
CA GLN A 103 -9.75 6.27 -15.64
C GLN A 103 -9.76 7.78 -15.48
N LEU A 104 -9.14 8.28 -14.43
CA LEU A 104 -9.01 9.71 -14.21
C LEU A 104 -8.07 10.37 -15.21
N ALA A 105 -6.97 9.71 -15.57
CA ALA A 105 -6.06 10.17 -16.62
C ALA A 105 -6.73 10.21 -17.99
N ASP A 106 -7.55 9.20 -18.33
CA ASP A 106 -8.34 9.17 -19.56
C ASP A 106 -9.37 10.30 -19.60
N ALA A 107 -9.88 10.70 -18.44
CA ALA A 107 -10.76 11.86 -18.31
C ALA A 107 -10.01 13.20 -18.38
N GLY A 108 -8.68 13.19 -18.43
CA GLY A 108 -7.86 14.38 -18.51
C GLY A 108 -7.33 14.91 -17.16
N ALA A 109 -7.44 14.12 -16.10
CA ALA A 109 -6.97 14.49 -14.78
C ALA A 109 -5.55 14.02 -14.51
N SER A 110 -4.82 14.77 -13.69
CA SER A 110 -3.55 14.34 -13.13
C SER A 110 -3.79 13.72 -11.77
N VAL A 111 -3.34 12.50 -11.57
CA VAL A 111 -3.55 11.74 -10.34
C VAL A 111 -2.24 11.17 -9.84
N GLU A 112 -2.04 11.23 -8.55
CA GLU A 112 -0.90 10.66 -7.87
C GLU A 112 -1.36 9.55 -6.92
N LEU A 113 -0.59 8.49 -6.82
CA LEU A 113 -0.78 7.43 -5.83
C LEU A 113 0.23 7.61 -4.71
N LYS A 114 -0.26 7.59 -3.50
CA LYS A 114 0.57 7.67 -2.30
C LYS A 114 0.46 6.45 -1.43
#